data_cc709ced9a9282577d01a176ba3ffa2b
#
_entry.id   cc709ced9a9282577d01a176ba3ffa2b
#
_cell.length_a   1.000
_cell.length_b   1.000
_cell.length_c   1.000
_cell.angle_alpha   90.00
_cell.angle_beta   90.00
_cell.angle_gamma   90.00
#
_symmetry.space_group_name_H-M   'P 1'
#
loop_
_entity.id
_entity.type
_entity.pdbx_description
1 polymer ?
#
loop_
_entity_poly.entity_id
_entity_poly.type
_entity_poly.pdbx_seq_one_letter_code
_entity_poly.pdbx_strand_id
1 'polypeptide(L)'
;MKLKELLHGLDVLELHADEDLDITGVQYDSRQATSGDLFVAISGFQTDGHRYIPKAMENGAVCVVCEKKPETDIAYVLVPDARAALAALGANWFGHPSDSMCMIGITGTNGKTTSTYLLKHVLEKTLGAKVGLIGTIQNMIGDEILHTERTTPESFELQKLFAEMKAAGCTHVIMAVSYTHLTLP
;
A
#
# COMPACT_ATOMS: atom_id res chain seq x y z
N MET A 1 5.66 13.44 8.27
CA MET A 1 5.00 12.61 9.32
C MET A 1 6.09 12.08 10.24
N LYS A 2 5.83 11.98 11.55
CA LYS A 2 6.82 11.40 12.47
C LYS A 2 6.87 9.88 12.35
N LEU A 3 8.06 9.29 12.54
CA LEU A 3 8.25 7.84 12.46
C LEU A 3 7.30 7.09 13.41
N LYS A 4 7.15 7.54 14.66
CA LYS A 4 6.22 6.94 15.63
C LYS A 4 4.76 6.90 15.16
N GLU A 5 4.31 7.92 14.41
CA GLU A 5 2.96 7.95 13.84
C GLU A 5 2.80 6.90 12.74
N LEU A 6 3.83 6.73 11.92
CA LEU A 6 3.87 5.69 10.88
C LEU A 6 3.89 4.27 11.44
N LEU A 7 4.57 4.08 12.58
CA LEU A 7 4.71 2.78 13.22
C LEU A 7 3.50 2.39 14.08
N HIS A 8 2.49 3.26 14.19
CA HIS A 8 1.32 2.98 15.02
C HIS A 8 0.61 1.69 14.58
N GLY A 9 0.44 0.76 15.52
CA GLY A 9 -0.22 -0.53 15.27
C GLY A 9 0.61 -1.56 14.50
N LEU A 10 1.89 -1.28 14.18
CA LEU A 10 2.79 -2.27 13.60
C LEU A 10 3.37 -3.18 14.70
N ASP A 11 3.61 -4.44 14.32
CA ASP A 11 4.38 -5.38 15.14
C ASP A 11 5.88 -5.10 14.94
N VAL A 12 6.47 -4.33 15.88
CA VAL A 12 7.88 -3.93 15.85
C VAL A 12 8.68 -4.80 16.81
N LEU A 13 9.65 -5.55 16.29
CA LEU A 13 10.54 -6.40 17.08
C LEU A 13 11.69 -5.63 17.72
N GLU A 14 12.27 -4.68 16.98
CA GLU A 14 13.36 -3.81 17.44
C GLU A 14 13.27 -2.46 16.74
N LEU A 15 13.48 -1.38 17.47
CA LEU A 15 13.57 -0.03 16.94
C LEU A 15 14.95 0.54 17.21
N HIS A 16 15.73 0.80 16.17
CA HIS A 16 17.03 1.46 16.21
C HIS A 16 16.97 2.76 15.40
N ALA A 17 16.10 3.66 15.81
CA ALA A 17 15.89 4.97 15.19
C ALA A 17 15.28 5.93 16.22
N ASP A 18 15.37 7.22 15.94
CA ASP A 18 14.63 8.24 16.69
C ASP A 18 13.14 8.17 16.29
N GLU A 19 12.26 7.96 17.29
CA GLU A 19 10.82 7.92 17.07
C GLU A 19 10.25 9.23 16.52
N ASP A 20 10.94 10.35 16.79
CA ASP A 20 10.55 11.69 16.33
C ASP A 20 11.19 12.06 14.97
N LEU A 21 11.85 11.09 14.30
CA LEU A 21 12.41 11.29 12.96
C LEU A 21 11.31 11.71 11.99
N ASP A 22 11.59 12.77 11.21
CA ASP A 22 10.68 13.23 10.16
C ASP A 22 10.83 12.39 8.90
N ILE A 23 9.74 11.75 8.50
CA ILE A 23 9.64 10.96 7.27
C ILE A 23 8.87 11.75 6.21
N THR A 24 9.46 11.88 5.03
CA THR A 24 8.89 12.63 3.90
C THR A 24 8.20 11.77 2.87
N GLY A 25 8.49 10.47 2.83
CA GLY A 25 7.86 9.49 1.95
C GLY A 25 8.13 8.06 2.40
N VAL A 26 7.41 7.10 1.84
CA VAL A 26 7.62 5.66 2.05
C VAL A 26 7.90 5.02 0.69
N GLN A 27 9.03 4.33 0.56
CA GLN A 27 9.46 3.69 -0.67
C GLN A 27 9.81 2.21 -0.43
N TYR A 28 9.52 1.37 -1.41
CA TYR A 28 9.92 -0.04 -1.44
C TYR A 28 10.74 -0.37 -2.73
N ASP A 29 10.93 0.62 -3.61
CA ASP A 29 11.88 0.57 -4.71
C ASP A 29 13.04 1.53 -4.42
N SER A 30 14.24 0.97 -4.19
CA SER A 30 15.43 1.75 -3.84
C SER A 30 15.82 2.81 -4.88
N ARG A 31 15.40 2.62 -6.14
CA ARG A 31 15.65 3.59 -7.23
C ARG A 31 14.80 4.84 -7.11
N GLN A 32 13.66 4.75 -6.41
CA GLN A 32 12.74 5.86 -6.18
C GLN A 32 12.96 6.52 -4.82
N ALA A 33 13.83 5.96 -3.99
CA ALA A 33 14.16 6.55 -2.70
C ALA A 33 14.79 7.94 -2.87
N THR A 34 14.33 8.88 -2.06
CA THR A 34 14.80 10.27 -2.01
C THR A 34 15.10 10.69 -0.57
N SER A 35 15.61 11.92 -0.41
CA SER A 35 15.99 12.42 0.90
C SER A 35 14.80 12.50 1.86
N GLY A 36 14.96 11.88 3.04
CA GLY A 36 13.94 11.83 4.09
C GLY A 36 12.98 10.66 4.00
N ASP A 37 13.13 9.76 3.02
CA ASP A 37 12.23 8.61 2.86
C ASP A 37 12.51 7.49 3.88
N LEU A 38 11.44 6.77 4.23
CA LEU A 38 11.48 5.48 4.88
C LEU A 38 11.51 4.38 3.80
N PHE A 39 12.57 3.59 3.76
CA PHE A 39 12.68 2.48 2.81
C PHE A 39 12.21 1.17 3.43
N VAL A 40 11.32 0.43 2.74
CA VAL A 40 10.83 -0.88 3.19
C VAL A 40 11.49 -1.99 2.36
N ALA A 41 12.35 -2.78 3.00
CA ALA A 41 13.09 -3.88 2.39
C ALA A 41 12.26 -5.17 2.41
N ILE A 42 11.51 -5.42 1.34
CA ILE A 42 10.62 -6.58 1.23
C ILE A 42 11.39 -7.79 0.69
N SER A 43 11.27 -8.93 1.35
CA SER A 43 11.73 -10.23 0.81
C SER A 43 10.77 -10.69 -0.31
N GLY A 44 11.16 -10.47 -1.55
CA GLY A 44 10.37 -10.84 -2.73
C GLY A 44 10.67 -12.24 -3.26
N PHE A 45 9.79 -12.78 -4.11
CA PHE A 45 9.99 -14.10 -4.74
C PHE A 45 11.19 -14.16 -5.68
N GLN A 46 11.53 -13.07 -6.35
CA GLN A 46 12.64 -13.02 -7.32
C GLN A 46 13.90 -12.37 -6.75
N THR A 47 13.75 -11.40 -5.86
CA THR A 47 14.86 -10.66 -5.27
C THR A 47 14.57 -10.33 -3.80
N ASP A 48 15.63 -10.37 -2.98
CA ASP A 48 15.57 -9.94 -1.58
C ASP A 48 15.83 -8.43 -1.52
N GLY A 49 14.83 -7.66 -1.09
CA GLY A 49 14.89 -6.19 -0.95
C GLY A 49 16.00 -5.71 -0.01
N HIS A 50 16.44 -6.55 0.94
CA HIS A 50 17.52 -6.21 1.86
C HIS A 50 18.84 -5.91 1.13
N ARG A 51 19.10 -6.48 -0.06
CA ARG A 51 20.28 -6.19 -0.89
C ARG A 51 20.32 -4.74 -1.38
N TYR A 52 19.17 -4.07 -1.41
CA TYR A 52 19.04 -2.72 -1.92
C TYR A 52 19.04 -1.65 -0.82
N ILE A 53 19.16 -2.04 0.45
CA ILE A 53 19.28 -1.11 1.58
C ILE A 53 20.41 -0.11 1.36
N PRO A 54 21.66 -0.51 1.02
CA PRO A 54 22.74 0.44 0.80
C PRO A 54 22.38 1.47 -0.27
N LYS A 55 21.75 1.01 -1.37
CA LYS A 55 21.35 1.90 -2.47
C LYS A 55 20.25 2.89 -2.07
N ALA A 56 19.27 2.45 -1.27
CA ALA A 56 18.24 3.34 -0.76
C ALA A 56 18.83 4.42 0.17
N MET A 57 19.77 4.03 1.03
CA MET A 57 20.48 4.98 1.92
C MET A 57 21.33 5.98 1.12
N GLU A 58 22.06 5.53 0.09
CA GLU A 58 22.79 6.41 -0.82
C GLU A 58 21.89 7.42 -1.51
N ASN A 59 20.66 7.03 -1.86
CA ASN A 59 19.67 7.90 -2.49
C ASN A 59 18.97 8.84 -1.50
N GLY A 60 19.22 8.68 -0.18
CA GLY A 60 18.77 9.63 0.84
C GLY A 60 17.69 9.10 1.77
N ALA A 61 17.37 7.80 1.74
CA ALA A 61 16.53 7.21 2.77
C ALA A 61 17.15 7.42 4.15
N VAL A 62 16.34 7.75 5.14
CA VAL A 62 16.81 8.10 6.50
C VAL A 62 16.57 6.99 7.51
N CYS A 63 15.71 6.02 7.17
CA CYS A 63 15.41 4.86 8.00
C CYS A 63 14.95 3.69 7.12
N VAL A 64 15.13 2.47 7.61
CA VAL A 64 14.79 1.24 6.89
C VAL A 64 13.86 0.36 7.72
N VAL A 65 12.78 -0.15 7.11
CA VAL A 65 11.98 -1.25 7.67
C VAL A 65 12.46 -2.55 7.06
N CYS A 66 12.82 -3.54 7.87
CA CYS A 66 13.45 -4.77 7.41
C CYS A 66 13.07 -5.98 8.29
N GLU A 67 13.23 -7.19 7.73
CA GLU A 67 13.02 -8.48 8.43
C GLU A 67 14.31 -9.04 9.00
N LYS A 68 15.46 -8.51 8.58
CA LYS A 68 16.80 -8.92 9.02
C LYS A 68 17.58 -7.68 9.46
N LYS A 69 18.23 -7.78 10.60
CA LYS A 69 19.03 -6.69 11.14
C LYS A 69 20.14 -6.30 10.15
N PRO A 70 20.26 -5.01 9.79
CA PRO A 70 21.33 -4.53 8.93
C PRO A 70 22.71 -4.77 9.55
N GLU A 71 23.72 -5.07 8.72
CA GLU A 71 25.12 -5.24 9.16
C GLU A 71 25.80 -3.89 9.43
N THR A 72 25.28 -2.82 8.84
CA THR A 72 25.80 -1.45 8.98
C THR A 72 25.01 -0.69 10.04
N ASP A 73 25.67 0.25 10.72
CA ASP A 73 25.04 1.12 11.71
C ASP A 73 24.21 2.19 11.00
N ILE A 74 22.95 1.88 10.76
CA ILE A 74 21.94 2.74 10.15
C ILE A 74 20.67 2.73 10.99
N ALA A 75 19.82 3.73 10.85
CA ALA A 75 18.49 3.73 11.48
C ALA A 75 17.60 2.65 10.85
N TYR A 76 17.00 1.78 11.67
CA TYR A 76 16.11 0.73 11.19
C TYR A 76 14.98 0.40 12.17
N VAL A 77 13.96 -0.22 11.61
CA VAL A 77 12.81 -0.83 12.31
C VAL A 77 12.78 -2.31 11.89
N LEU A 78 12.99 -3.21 12.84
CA LEU A 78 12.92 -4.65 12.60
C LEU A 78 11.49 -5.12 12.79
N VAL A 79 10.95 -5.81 11.80
CA VAL A 79 9.58 -6.34 11.78
C VAL A 79 9.57 -7.82 11.40
N PRO A 80 8.55 -8.60 11.82
CA PRO A 80 8.45 -10.01 11.44
C PRO A 80 8.09 -10.20 9.96
N ASP A 81 7.38 -9.26 9.35
CA ASP A 81 6.90 -9.30 7.96
C ASP A 81 6.90 -7.87 7.38
N ALA A 82 7.86 -7.59 6.48
CA ALA A 82 8.01 -6.29 5.85
C ALA A 82 6.86 -5.98 4.86
N ARG A 83 6.20 -7.00 4.30
CA ARG A 83 5.08 -6.81 3.40
C ARG A 83 3.81 -6.42 4.17
N ALA A 84 3.55 -7.05 5.30
CA ALA A 84 2.48 -6.65 6.21
C ALA A 84 2.76 -5.24 6.78
N ALA A 85 4.03 -4.95 7.13
CA ALA A 85 4.43 -3.62 7.57
C ALA A 85 4.18 -2.56 6.50
N LEU A 86 4.50 -2.83 5.21
CA LEU A 86 4.22 -1.88 4.11
C LEU A 86 2.73 -1.56 4.00
N ALA A 87 1.85 -2.54 4.21
CA ALA A 87 0.40 -2.32 4.18
C ALA A 87 -0.06 -1.39 5.31
N ALA A 88 0.43 -1.63 6.53
CA ALA A 88 0.10 -0.80 7.69
C ALA A 88 0.69 0.62 7.59
N LEU A 89 1.95 0.73 7.15
CA LEU A 89 2.60 2.02 6.85
C LEU A 89 1.81 2.82 5.82
N GLY A 90 1.32 2.17 4.76
CA GLY A 90 0.46 2.82 3.76
C GLY A 90 -0.86 3.30 4.36
N ALA A 91 -1.52 2.49 5.18
CA ALA A 91 -2.74 2.89 5.87
C ALA A 91 -2.51 4.11 6.78
N ASN A 92 -1.45 4.08 7.59
CA ASN A 92 -1.09 5.19 8.48
C ASN A 92 -0.72 6.45 7.68
N TRP A 93 0.10 6.31 6.61
CA TRP A 93 0.52 7.43 5.77
C TRP A 93 -0.65 8.17 5.14
N PHE A 94 -1.65 7.44 4.66
CA PHE A 94 -2.82 8.01 3.98
C PHE A 94 -4.02 8.24 4.93
N GLY A 95 -3.88 8.05 6.23
CA GLY A 95 -4.92 8.32 7.23
C GLY A 95 -6.12 7.41 7.12
N HIS A 96 -5.89 6.11 6.94
CA HIS A 96 -6.89 5.04 6.92
C HIS A 96 -8.08 5.36 5.99
N PRO A 97 -7.83 5.53 4.68
CA PRO A 97 -8.87 6.01 3.76
C PRO A 97 -10.06 5.04 3.64
N SER A 98 -9.82 3.73 3.80
CA SER A 98 -10.85 2.68 3.72
C SER A 98 -11.91 2.77 4.82
N ASP A 99 -11.61 3.34 5.99
CA ASP A 99 -12.51 3.39 7.13
C ASP A 99 -13.78 4.23 6.88
N SER A 100 -13.71 5.13 5.92
CA SER A 100 -14.80 6.03 5.55
C SER A 100 -15.59 5.60 4.31
N MET A 101 -15.26 4.45 3.73
CA MET A 101 -15.89 3.93 2.51
C MET A 101 -16.39 2.50 2.72
N CYS A 102 -17.46 2.12 2.02
CA CYS A 102 -17.91 0.73 1.96
C CYS A 102 -16.99 -0.07 1.02
N MET A 103 -16.17 -0.96 1.57
CA MET A 103 -15.22 -1.78 0.82
C MET A 103 -15.84 -3.12 0.43
N ILE A 104 -15.86 -3.44 -0.88
CA ILE A 104 -16.47 -4.66 -1.42
C ILE A 104 -15.43 -5.43 -2.23
N GLY A 105 -15.00 -6.58 -1.71
CA GLY A 105 -14.10 -7.50 -2.40
C GLY A 105 -14.86 -8.57 -3.17
N ILE A 106 -14.52 -8.78 -4.46
CA ILE A 106 -15.08 -9.84 -5.29
C ILE A 106 -13.97 -10.80 -5.69
N THR A 107 -14.08 -12.04 -5.27
CA THR A 107 -13.16 -13.11 -5.63
C THR A 107 -13.89 -14.23 -6.37
N GLY A 108 -13.16 -15.11 -7.02
CA GLY A 108 -13.69 -16.25 -7.78
C GLY A 108 -12.81 -16.59 -8.99
N THR A 109 -13.01 -17.77 -9.56
CA THR A 109 -12.26 -18.22 -10.74
C THR A 109 -12.65 -17.45 -12.00
N ASN A 110 -13.94 -17.18 -12.19
CA ASN A 110 -14.49 -16.47 -13.35
C ASN A 110 -15.49 -15.39 -12.91
N GLY A 111 -15.81 -14.46 -13.80
CA GLY A 111 -16.86 -13.47 -13.63
C GLY A 111 -16.52 -12.28 -12.74
N LYS A 112 -15.33 -12.22 -12.11
CA LYS A 112 -14.94 -11.10 -11.24
C LYS A 112 -15.13 -9.74 -11.90
N THR A 113 -14.57 -9.56 -13.08
CA THR A 113 -14.66 -8.31 -13.84
C THR A 113 -16.11 -7.95 -14.14
N THR A 114 -16.90 -8.88 -14.68
CA THR A 114 -18.31 -8.63 -14.98
C THR A 114 -19.10 -8.24 -13.72
N SER A 115 -18.87 -8.96 -12.61
CA SER A 115 -19.55 -8.70 -11.35
C SER A 115 -19.17 -7.34 -10.75
N THR A 116 -17.90 -6.93 -10.85
CA THR A 116 -17.47 -5.61 -10.36
C THR A 116 -18.12 -4.46 -11.12
N TYR A 117 -18.18 -4.55 -12.47
CA TYR A 117 -18.84 -3.53 -13.28
C TYR A 117 -20.36 -3.50 -13.10
N LEU A 118 -20.98 -4.67 -12.99
CA LEU A 118 -22.42 -4.75 -12.74
C LEU A 118 -22.77 -4.14 -11.39
N LEU A 119 -22.04 -4.50 -10.33
CA LEU A 119 -22.27 -3.95 -9.00
C LEU A 119 -22.02 -2.45 -8.94
N LYS A 120 -20.95 -1.95 -9.60
CA LYS A 120 -20.71 -0.52 -9.74
C LYS A 120 -21.92 0.18 -10.34
N HIS A 121 -22.41 -0.32 -11.48
CA HIS A 121 -23.57 0.27 -12.15
C HIS A 121 -24.82 0.28 -11.26
N VAL A 122 -25.08 -0.82 -10.54
CA VAL A 122 -26.23 -0.92 -9.62
C VAL A 122 -26.11 0.11 -8.51
N LEU A 123 -24.97 0.21 -7.82
CA LEU A 123 -24.77 1.16 -6.73
C LEU A 123 -24.89 2.62 -7.19
N GLU A 124 -24.33 2.95 -8.35
CA GLU A 124 -24.42 4.29 -8.91
C GLU A 124 -25.87 4.67 -9.30
N LYS A 125 -26.61 3.72 -9.90
CA LYS A 125 -27.98 3.97 -10.34
C LYS A 125 -29.01 3.96 -9.22
N THR A 126 -28.84 3.07 -8.22
CA THR A 126 -29.84 2.91 -7.16
C THR A 126 -29.60 3.83 -5.96
N LEU A 127 -28.34 4.08 -5.61
CA LEU A 127 -27.97 4.87 -4.45
C LEU A 127 -27.45 6.28 -4.81
N GLY A 128 -27.24 6.58 -6.09
CA GLY A 128 -26.54 7.80 -6.50
C GLY A 128 -25.11 7.87 -5.97
N ALA A 129 -24.52 6.72 -5.61
CA ALA A 129 -23.20 6.63 -5.02
C ALA A 129 -22.13 6.95 -6.05
N LYS A 130 -21.04 7.62 -5.65
CA LYS A 130 -19.81 7.64 -6.44
C LYS A 130 -18.98 6.42 -6.06
N VAL A 131 -18.66 5.56 -7.03
CA VAL A 131 -18.04 4.26 -6.82
C VAL A 131 -16.62 4.24 -7.37
N GLY A 132 -15.65 3.85 -6.53
CA GLY A 132 -14.31 3.47 -6.94
C GLY A 132 -14.30 2.01 -7.39
N LEU A 133 -13.59 1.70 -8.47
CA LEU A 133 -13.42 0.34 -8.97
C LEU A 133 -11.93 0.04 -9.12
N ILE A 134 -11.49 -1.07 -8.52
CA ILE A 134 -10.15 -1.62 -8.71
C ILE A 134 -10.32 -2.97 -9.41
N GLY A 135 -10.04 -2.97 -10.71
CA GLY A 135 -10.30 -4.11 -11.57
C GLY A 135 -9.05 -4.74 -12.14
N THR A 136 -9.24 -5.90 -12.79
CA THR A 136 -8.15 -6.60 -13.50
C THR A 136 -7.78 -5.92 -14.82
N ILE A 137 -8.64 -5.07 -15.37
CA ILE A 137 -8.44 -4.39 -16.65
C ILE A 137 -8.06 -2.93 -16.42
N GLN A 138 -8.74 -2.26 -15.52
CA GLN A 138 -8.53 -0.84 -15.23
C GLN A 138 -9.07 -0.48 -13.84
N ASN A 139 -8.54 0.61 -13.28
CA ASN A 139 -9.06 1.23 -12.08
C ASN A 139 -9.91 2.46 -12.49
N MET A 140 -10.95 2.75 -11.73
CA MET A 140 -11.87 3.86 -12.05
C MET A 140 -12.30 4.61 -10.78
N ILE A 141 -12.55 5.90 -10.94
CA ILE A 141 -13.25 6.75 -9.97
C ILE A 141 -14.50 7.30 -10.66
N GLY A 142 -15.69 6.77 -10.33
CA GLY A 142 -16.86 7.03 -11.13
C GLY A 142 -16.61 6.60 -12.58
N ASP A 143 -16.76 7.51 -13.54
CA ASP A 143 -16.55 7.22 -14.96
C ASP A 143 -15.09 7.53 -15.43
N GLU A 144 -14.26 8.10 -14.57
CA GLU A 144 -12.87 8.42 -14.88
C GLU A 144 -12.00 7.17 -14.77
N ILE A 145 -11.27 6.85 -15.84
CA ILE A 145 -10.31 5.73 -15.87
C ILE A 145 -8.97 6.22 -15.32
N LEU A 146 -8.47 5.54 -14.30
CA LEU A 146 -7.14 5.80 -13.75
C LEU A 146 -6.09 5.00 -14.52
N HIS A 147 -5.03 5.68 -14.94
CA HIS A 147 -3.89 5.02 -15.57
C HIS A 147 -3.07 4.32 -14.48
N THR A 148 -2.96 2.99 -14.57
CA THR A 148 -2.18 2.20 -13.63
C THR A 148 -1.11 1.41 -14.37
N GLU A 149 0.12 1.46 -13.88
CA GLU A 149 1.25 0.73 -14.47
C GLU A 149 1.21 -0.78 -14.18
N ARG A 150 0.42 -1.21 -13.19
CA ARG A 150 0.33 -2.60 -12.74
C ARG A 150 -1.12 -3.04 -12.59
N THR A 151 -1.39 -4.29 -12.96
CA THR A 151 -2.71 -4.95 -12.81
C THR A 151 -3.11 -5.18 -11.35
N THR A 152 -2.15 -5.32 -10.46
CA THR A 152 -2.36 -5.44 -9.02
C THR A 152 -1.34 -4.53 -8.32
N PRO A 153 -1.77 -3.41 -7.73
CA PRO A 153 -0.87 -2.53 -6.98
C PRO A 153 -0.33 -3.23 -5.74
N GLU A 154 0.87 -2.88 -5.31
CA GLU A 154 1.34 -3.23 -3.97
C GLU A 154 0.48 -2.53 -2.91
N SER A 155 0.56 -3.00 -1.67
CA SER A 155 -0.33 -2.53 -0.59
C SER A 155 -0.25 -1.01 -0.35
N PHE A 156 0.93 -0.41 -0.50
CA PHE A 156 1.11 1.04 -0.35
C PHE A 156 0.41 1.83 -1.48
N GLU A 157 0.55 1.38 -2.71
CA GLU A 157 -0.13 1.96 -3.88
C GLU A 157 -1.64 1.80 -3.78
N LEU A 158 -2.10 0.67 -3.21
CA LEU A 158 -3.52 0.43 -2.96
C LEU A 158 -4.10 1.44 -1.97
N GLN A 159 -3.38 1.74 -0.87
CA GLN A 159 -3.80 2.76 0.09
C GLN A 159 -3.82 4.17 -0.53
N LYS A 160 -2.86 4.47 -1.41
CA LYS A 160 -2.87 5.70 -2.20
C LYS A 160 -4.12 5.81 -3.07
N LEU A 161 -4.47 4.75 -3.80
CA LEU A 161 -5.69 4.70 -4.61
C LEU A 161 -6.95 4.90 -3.75
N PHE A 162 -7.03 4.30 -2.57
CA PHE A 162 -8.14 4.51 -1.65
C PHE A 162 -8.21 5.98 -1.20
N ALA A 163 -7.07 6.61 -0.93
CA ALA A 163 -7.04 8.03 -0.58
C ALA A 163 -7.51 8.93 -1.74
N GLU A 164 -7.11 8.64 -2.96
CA GLU A 164 -7.57 9.34 -4.16
C GLU A 164 -9.09 9.16 -4.37
N MET A 165 -9.61 7.94 -4.21
CA MET A 165 -11.03 7.64 -4.29
C MET A 165 -11.82 8.38 -3.21
N LYS A 166 -11.34 8.38 -1.96
CA LYS A 166 -11.93 9.14 -0.85
C LYS A 166 -11.96 10.64 -1.14
N ALA A 167 -10.84 11.21 -1.59
CA ALA A 167 -10.72 12.63 -1.93
C ALA A 167 -11.65 13.02 -3.08
N ALA A 168 -11.89 12.10 -4.02
CA ALA A 168 -12.85 12.28 -5.12
C ALA A 168 -14.32 12.12 -4.69
N GLY A 169 -14.59 11.79 -3.42
CA GLY A 169 -15.94 11.63 -2.88
C GLY A 169 -16.56 10.26 -3.13
N CYS A 170 -15.76 9.21 -3.37
CA CYS A 170 -16.30 7.85 -3.43
C CYS A 170 -16.81 7.44 -2.06
N THR A 171 -17.98 6.84 -2.03
CA THR A 171 -18.61 6.25 -0.83
C THR A 171 -18.48 4.73 -0.79
N HIS A 172 -18.25 4.12 -1.94
CA HIS A 172 -18.09 2.68 -2.12
C HIS A 172 -16.87 2.41 -2.98
N VAL A 173 -16.15 1.34 -2.66
CA VAL A 173 -15.03 0.82 -3.48
C VAL A 173 -15.24 -0.66 -3.73
N ILE A 174 -15.19 -1.06 -5.00
CA ILE A 174 -15.32 -2.45 -5.43
C ILE A 174 -13.96 -2.90 -5.94
N MET A 175 -13.46 -4.01 -5.42
CA MET A 175 -12.16 -4.57 -5.80
C MET A 175 -12.29 -6.01 -6.30
N ALA A 176 -11.80 -6.27 -7.52
CA ALA A 176 -11.60 -7.62 -8.02
C ALA A 176 -10.31 -8.20 -7.39
N VAL A 177 -10.47 -9.19 -6.53
CA VAL A 177 -9.33 -9.79 -5.80
C VAL A 177 -8.89 -11.06 -6.53
N SER A 178 -7.62 -11.10 -6.97
CA SER A 178 -7.04 -12.28 -7.62
C SER A 178 -6.40 -13.21 -6.58
N TYR A 179 -6.60 -14.53 -6.74
CA TYR A 179 -6.05 -15.54 -5.84
C TYR A 179 -4.52 -15.60 -5.78
N THR A 180 -3.82 -15.04 -6.75
CA THR A 180 -2.35 -15.08 -6.79
C THR A 180 -1.66 -14.28 -5.68
N HIS A 181 -2.42 -13.48 -4.91
CA HIS A 181 -1.90 -12.65 -3.81
C HIS A 181 -2.64 -12.82 -2.48
N LEU A 182 -3.67 -13.65 -2.46
CA LEU A 182 -4.34 -14.06 -1.22
C LEU A 182 -3.76 -15.39 -0.78
N THR A 183 -2.72 -15.39 0.03
CA THR A 183 -2.45 -16.48 0.95
C THR A 183 -3.50 -16.38 2.05
N LEU A 184 -4.60 -17.09 1.88
CA LEU A 184 -5.49 -17.37 3.00
C LEU A 184 -4.72 -18.27 4.00
N PRO A 185 -4.81 -17.98 5.29
CA PRO A 185 -4.23 -18.85 6.32
C PRO A 185 -4.87 -20.22 6.29
#